data_04b47b4a7998f82e312ce6eff5daeb33
#
_entry.id   04b47b4a7998f82e312ce6eff5daeb33
#
_cell.length_a   1.000
_cell.length_b   1.000
_cell.length_c   1.000
_cell.angle_alpha   90.00
_cell.angle_beta   90.00
_cell.angle_gamma   90.00
#
_symmetry.space_group_name_H-M   'P 1'
#
loop_
_entity.id
_entity.type
_entity.pdbx_description
1 polymer ?
#
loop_
_entity_poly.entity_id
_entity_poly.type
_entity_poly.pdbx_seq_one_letter_code
_entity_poly.pdbx_strand_id
1 'polypeptide(L)'
;LTALDAGGQALLGALVGMAGYFALIPVIMLLDFQNQHFTFEQLWVGLPALAAVTVGVTLLALVSALVALRRVAITPLGVMQRTGQPMPSAWRALIFLAVLAVGYLLLNSVSAFAHLGQMVVYAIIFGVFFLGFAMVNVVGTWVVAMRARLRAKHPKDAATMIAMRRILDNPKRAWRNVSGVALAVFIAGMTSVCGLLATGIGGNHDPFDPSMLYMRDIAMGGFLTLAFAAVLAAVSSGVMQTGNVYDQAD
;
A
#
# COMPACT_ATOMS: atom_id res chain seq x y z
N LEU A 1 16.73 -19.52 -18.03
CA LEU A 1 15.43 -20.09 -17.67
C LEU A 1 14.69 -19.20 -16.65
N THR A 2 15.27 -18.90 -15.49
CA THR A 2 14.63 -18.08 -14.44
C THR A 2 14.20 -16.67 -14.89
N ALA A 3 14.96 -15.99 -15.77
CA ALA A 3 14.59 -14.69 -16.31
C ALA A 3 13.41 -14.78 -17.30
N LEU A 4 13.38 -15.85 -18.11
CA LEU A 4 12.27 -16.12 -19.03
C LEU A 4 10.99 -16.47 -18.26
N ASP A 5 11.11 -17.25 -17.19
CA ASP A 5 10.00 -17.58 -16.31
C ASP A 5 9.43 -16.34 -15.62
N ALA A 6 10.30 -15.46 -15.08
CA ALA A 6 9.88 -14.17 -14.50
C ALA A 6 9.18 -13.26 -15.53
N GLY A 7 9.68 -13.23 -16.78
CA GLY A 7 9.06 -12.49 -17.88
C GLY A 7 7.69 -13.04 -18.26
N GLY A 8 7.56 -14.38 -18.34
CA GLY A 8 6.29 -15.05 -18.61
C GLY A 8 5.24 -14.81 -17.53
N GLN A 9 5.62 -14.92 -16.26
CA GLN A 9 4.74 -14.63 -15.13
C GLN A 9 4.30 -13.16 -15.11
N ALA A 10 5.21 -12.21 -15.42
CA ALA A 10 4.88 -10.80 -15.50
C ALA A 10 3.90 -10.50 -16.64
N LEU A 11 4.08 -11.14 -17.79
CA LEU A 11 3.18 -11.00 -18.92
C LEU A 11 1.78 -11.55 -18.63
N LEU A 12 1.70 -12.74 -18.01
CA LEU A 12 0.44 -13.29 -17.54
C LEU A 12 -0.24 -12.38 -16.51
N GLY A 13 0.52 -11.86 -15.55
CA GLY A 13 0.01 -10.89 -14.57
C GLY A 13 -0.52 -9.61 -15.22
N ALA A 14 0.17 -9.10 -16.24
CA ALA A 14 -0.26 -7.93 -17.00
C ALA A 14 -1.57 -8.20 -17.79
N LEU A 15 -1.70 -9.39 -18.39
CA LEU A 15 -2.93 -9.79 -19.10
C LEU A 15 -4.12 -9.94 -18.14
N VAL A 16 -3.91 -10.55 -16.98
CA VAL A 16 -4.95 -10.66 -15.93
C VAL A 16 -5.32 -9.27 -15.40
N GLY A 17 -4.32 -8.40 -15.20
CA GLY A 17 -4.54 -7.00 -14.81
C GLY A 17 -5.35 -6.23 -15.84
N MET A 18 -5.09 -6.45 -17.12
CA MET A 18 -5.85 -5.86 -18.23
C MET A 18 -7.30 -6.37 -18.25
N ALA A 19 -7.51 -7.67 -18.07
CA ALA A 19 -8.86 -8.23 -17.95
C ALA A 19 -9.60 -7.64 -16.74
N GLY A 20 -8.92 -7.49 -15.60
CA GLY A 20 -9.44 -6.82 -14.40
C GLY A 20 -9.81 -5.36 -14.66
N TYR A 21 -8.99 -4.61 -15.40
CA TYR A 21 -9.30 -3.24 -15.80
C TYR A 21 -10.60 -3.16 -16.61
N PHE A 22 -10.78 -4.03 -17.62
CA PHE A 22 -12.03 -4.07 -18.40
C PHE A 22 -13.24 -4.46 -17.55
N ALA A 23 -13.07 -5.38 -16.61
CA ALA A 23 -14.14 -5.77 -15.71
C ALA A 23 -14.53 -4.66 -14.71
N LEU A 24 -13.58 -3.77 -14.37
CA LEU A 24 -13.83 -2.66 -13.45
C LEU A 24 -14.50 -1.45 -14.12
N ILE A 25 -14.32 -1.24 -15.43
CA ILE A 25 -14.94 -0.11 -16.14
C ILE A 25 -16.44 0.01 -15.87
N PRO A 26 -17.28 -1.05 -16.08
CA PRO A 26 -18.71 -0.93 -15.84
C PRO A 26 -19.05 -0.67 -14.37
N VAL A 27 -18.23 -1.16 -13.43
CA VAL A 27 -18.42 -0.92 -12.00
C VAL A 27 -18.16 0.56 -11.68
N ILE A 28 -17.11 1.15 -12.25
CA ILE A 28 -16.76 2.56 -12.03
C ILE A 28 -17.81 3.47 -12.68
N MET A 29 -18.37 3.09 -13.84
CA MET A 29 -19.45 3.85 -14.49
C MET A 29 -20.74 3.94 -13.65
N LEU A 30 -20.94 3.03 -12.69
CA LEU A 30 -22.06 3.07 -11.74
C LEU A 30 -21.83 4.02 -10.57
N LEU A 31 -20.61 4.52 -10.40
CA LEU A 31 -20.27 5.42 -9.29
C LEU A 31 -20.54 6.88 -9.70
N ASP A 32 -21.22 7.60 -8.81
CA ASP A 32 -21.39 9.04 -8.93
C ASP A 32 -20.14 9.76 -8.48
N PHE A 33 -19.55 10.56 -9.37
CA PHE A 33 -18.44 11.45 -9.08
C PHE A 33 -18.85 12.88 -9.42
N GLN A 34 -18.84 13.76 -8.45
CA GLN A 34 -19.29 15.14 -8.59
C GLN A 34 -20.73 15.26 -9.18
N ASN A 35 -21.63 14.37 -8.77
CA ASN A 35 -22.98 14.23 -9.30
C ASN A 35 -23.07 13.91 -10.81
N GLN A 36 -22.02 13.33 -11.37
CA GLN A 36 -21.97 12.85 -12.76
C GLN A 36 -21.44 11.43 -12.80
N HIS A 37 -21.94 10.64 -13.74
CA HIS A 37 -21.41 9.32 -14.01
C HIS A 37 -20.22 9.39 -14.96
N PHE A 38 -19.24 8.54 -14.78
CA PHE A 38 -18.17 8.41 -15.75
C PHE A 38 -18.68 7.83 -17.07
N THR A 39 -18.28 8.41 -18.18
CA THR A 39 -18.50 7.84 -19.50
C THR A 39 -17.40 6.84 -19.85
N PHE A 40 -17.71 5.88 -20.73
CA PHE A 40 -16.73 4.91 -21.22
C PHE A 40 -15.49 5.61 -21.82
N GLU A 41 -15.68 6.68 -22.57
CA GLU A 41 -14.59 7.44 -23.20
C GLU A 41 -13.62 8.04 -22.19
N GLN A 42 -14.11 8.49 -21.02
CA GLN A 42 -13.28 9.04 -19.95
C GLN A 42 -12.46 7.95 -19.23
N LEU A 43 -12.97 6.73 -19.17
CA LEU A 43 -12.31 5.60 -18.53
C LEU A 43 -11.41 4.82 -19.50
N TRP A 44 -11.60 5.02 -20.80
CA TRP A 44 -10.83 4.33 -21.83
C TRP A 44 -9.46 4.99 -22.03
N VAL A 45 -8.41 4.33 -21.59
CA VAL A 45 -7.03 4.86 -21.66
C VAL A 45 -6.41 4.71 -23.04
N GLY A 46 -7.04 3.90 -23.92
CA GLY A 46 -6.55 3.64 -25.28
C GLY A 46 -5.58 2.45 -25.37
N LEU A 47 -5.58 1.79 -26.50
CA LEU A 47 -4.69 0.64 -26.77
C LEU A 47 -3.19 0.96 -26.63
N PRO A 48 -2.68 2.13 -27.10
CA PRO A 48 -1.26 2.45 -26.96
C PRO A 48 -0.80 2.52 -25.50
N ALA A 49 -1.64 3.09 -24.61
CA ALA A 49 -1.30 3.20 -23.19
C ALA A 49 -1.35 1.83 -22.51
N LEU A 50 -2.33 0.96 -22.83
CA LEU A 50 -2.39 -0.41 -22.32
C LEU A 50 -1.17 -1.22 -22.77
N ALA A 51 -0.77 -1.10 -24.02
CA ALA A 51 0.44 -1.73 -24.55
C ALA A 51 1.70 -1.22 -23.83
N ALA A 52 1.82 0.10 -23.65
CA ALA A 52 2.95 0.71 -22.96
C ALA A 52 3.06 0.24 -21.49
N VAL A 53 1.94 0.15 -20.78
CA VAL A 53 1.91 -0.38 -19.39
C VAL A 53 2.32 -1.85 -19.36
N THR A 54 1.79 -2.68 -20.26
CA THR A 54 2.12 -4.11 -20.36
C THR A 54 3.61 -4.33 -20.62
N VAL A 55 4.16 -3.62 -21.61
CA VAL A 55 5.59 -3.68 -21.93
C VAL A 55 6.43 -3.15 -20.76
N GLY A 56 6.03 -2.03 -20.16
CA GLY A 56 6.73 -1.42 -19.03
C GLY A 56 6.80 -2.34 -17.82
N VAL A 57 5.70 -2.96 -17.43
CA VAL A 57 5.64 -3.93 -16.31
C VAL A 57 6.51 -5.16 -16.61
N THR A 58 6.43 -5.69 -17.83
CA THR A 58 7.23 -6.86 -18.23
C THR A 58 8.72 -6.55 -18.23
N LEU A 59 9.12 -5.40 -18.76
CA LEU A 59 10.52 -4.95 -18.75
C LEU A 59 11.02 -4.72 -17.32
N LEU A 60 10.21 -4.10 -16.47
CA LEU A 60 10.55 -3.88 -15.06
C LEU A 60 10.78 -5.21 -14.32
N ALA A 61 9.93 -6.21 -14.57
CA ALA A 61 10.07 -7.54 -14.00
C ALA A 61 11.34 -8.23 -14.50
N LEU A 62 11.63 -8.16 -15.80
CA LEU A 62 12.88 -8.74 -16.38
C LEU A 62 14.13 -8.07 -15.81
N VAL A 63 14.17 -6.74 -15.74
CA VAL A 63 15.29 -6.00 -15.15
C VAL A 63 15.47 -6.37 -13.68
N SER A 64 14.38 -6.45 -12.92
CA SER A 64 14.41 -6.85 -11.51
C SER A 64 14.94 -8.27 -11.33
N ALA A 65 14.52 -9.21 -12.17
CA ALA A 65 15.02 -10.60 -12.16
C ALA A 65 16.50 -10.67 -12.51
N LEU A 66 16.96 -9.94 -13.53
CA LEU A 66 18.37 -9.88 -13.92
C LEU A 66 19.25 -9.29 -12.82
N VAL A 67 18.80 -8.21 -12.15
CA VAL A 67 19.52 -7.61 -11.02
C VAL A 67 19.60 -8.58 -9.84
N ALA A 68 18.52 -9.33 -9.56
CA ALA A 68 18.50 -10.33 -8.51
C ALA A 68 19.48 -11.48 -8.81
N LEU A 69 19.49 -12.00 -10.06
CA LEU A 69 20.42 -13.04 -10.50
C LEU A 69 21.88 -12.58 -10.44
N ARG A 70 22.16 -11.33 -10.83
CA ARG A 70 23.50 -10.76 -10.75
C ARG A 70 24.02 -10.69 -9.31
N ARG A 71 23.16 -10.36 -8.35
CA ARG A 71 23.53 -10.38 -6.92
C ARG A 71 23.86 -11.78 -6.42
N VAL A 72 23.14 -12.80 -6.85
CA VAL A 72 23.42 -14.20 -6.50
C VAL A 72 24.72 -14.70 -7.13
N ALA A 73 24.97 -14.32 -8.40
CA ALA A 73 26.20 -14.73 -9.12
C ALA A 73 27.48 -14.09 -8.55
N ILE A 74 27.39 -12.89 -7.96
CA ILE A 74 28.53 -12.17 -7.40
C ILE A 74 28.87 -12.65 -5.97
N THR A 75 27.99 -13.42 -5.33
CA THR A 75 28.22 -13.96 -3.99
C THR A 75 28.44 -15.49 -4.03
N PRO A 76 29.55 -15.97 -4.64
CA PRO A 76 29.87 -17.38 -4.56
C PRO A 76 30.39 -17.64 -3.14
N LEU A 77 29.76 -18.55 -2.41
CA LEU A 77 30.19 -18.99 -1.09
C LEU A 77 30.15 -17.90 0.03
N GLY A 78 29.27 -16.93 -0.05
CA GLY A 78 28.94 -16.15 1.13
C GLY A 78 28.40 -17.12 2.17
N VAL A 79 29.26 -17.50 3.13
CA VAL A 79 28.84 -18.09 4.39
C VAL A 79 27.64 -17.29 4.83
N MET A 80 26.46 -17.88 4.80
CA MET A 80 25.25 -17.28 5.38
C MET A 80 25.53 -17.15 6.87
N GLN A 81 26.27 -16.14 7.26
CA GLN A 81 26.16 -15.63 8.60
C GLN A 81 24.71 -15.19 8.72
N ARG A 82 23.90 -16.01 9.36
CA ARG A 82 22.63 -15.61 9.95
C ARG A 82 22.95 -14.55 11.03
N THR A 83 23.37 -13.39 10.58
CA THR A 83 23.36 -12.21 11.42
C THR A 83 21.90 -11.93 11.66
N GLY A 84 21.40 -12.33 12.83
CA GLY A 84 20.06 -12.01 13.28
C GLY A 84 19.87 -10.51 13.04
N GLN A 85 18.90 -10.13 12.21
CA GLN A 85 18.69 -8.72 11.90
C GLN A 85 18.41 -7.99 13.23
N PRO A 86 19.13 -6.89 13.52
CA PRO A 86 18.93 -6.17 14.77
C PRO A 86 17.46 -5.76 14.85
N MET A 87 16.87 -6.04 16.01
CA MET A 87 15.45 -5.77 16.22
C MET A 87 15.14 -4.30 16.04
N PRO A 88 14.02 -3.97 15.38
CA PRO A 88 13.61 -2.59 15.23
C PRO A 88 13.41 -1.94 16.61
N SER A 89 14.12 -0.86 16.87
CA SER A 89 14.15 -0.12 18.13
C SER A 89 12.81 0.58 18.39
N ALA A 90 12.41 0.67 19.67
CA ALA A 90 11.22 1.41 20.11
C ALA A 90 11.27 2.92 19.76
N TRP A 91 12.47 3.46 19.56
CA TRP A 91 12.70 4.83 19.07
C TRP A 91 11.93 5.16 17.78
N ARG A 92 11.73 4.17 16.91
CA ARG A 92 10.95 4.32 15.68
C ARG A 92 9.48 4.67 15.96
N ALA A 93 8.90 4.12 17.02
CA ALA A 93 7.55 4.46 17.44
C ALA A 93 7.47 5.91 17.97
N LEU A 94 8.48 6.36 18.70
CA LEU A 94 8.56 7.74 19.15
C LEU A 94 8.70 8.72 18.00
N ILE A 95 9.56 8.42 17.03
CA ILE A 95 9.68 9.23 15.80
C ILE A 95 8.33 9.30 15.07
N PHE A 96 7.62 8.18 14.96
CA PHE A 96 6.31 8.15 14.32
C PHE A 96 5.31 9.05 15.04
N LEU A 97 5.21 8.96 16.35
CA LEU A 97 4.32 9.83 17.14
C LEU A 97 4.71 11.30 17.00
N ALA A 98 6.01 11.61 17.02
CA ALA A 98 6.48 12.97 16.80
C ALA A 98 6.11 13.50 15.41
N VAL A 99 6.28 12.67 14.37
CA VAL A 99 5.90 13.03 12.98
C VAL A 99 4.39 13.25 12.86
N LEU A 100 3.57 12.39 13.49
CA LEU A 100 2.12 12.59 13.52
C LEU A 100 1.73 13.88 14.24
N ALA A 101 2.34 14.18 15.39
CA ALA A 101 2.08 15.40 16.14
C ALA A 101 2.48 16.65 15.35
N VAL A 102 3.66 16.66 14.76
CA VAL A 102 4.14 17.77 13.91
C VAL A 102 3.26 17.92 12.66
N GLY A 103 2.90 16.79 12.01
CA GLY A 103 2.00 16.79 10.86
C GLY A 103 0.64 17.38 11.20
N TYR A 104 0.05 16.99 12.32
CA TYR A 104 -1.20 17.52 12.82
C TYR A 104 -1.11 19.04 13.07
N LEU A 105 -0.05 19.50 13.75
CA LEU A 105 0.17 20.93 14.02
C LEU A 105 0.34 21.72 12.72
N LEU A 106 1.08 21.21 11.76
CA LEU A 106 1.27 21.85 10.45
C LEU A 106 -0.05 21.95 9.67
N LEU A 107 -0.86 20.89 9.66
CA LEU A 107 -2.16 20.91 8.98
C LEU A 107 -3.14 21.85 9.67
N ASN A 108 -3.15 21.89 10.99
CA ASN A 108 -4.02 22.80 11.76
C ASN A 108 -3.64 24.27 11.59
N SER A 109 -2.35 24.55 11.35
CA SER A 109 -1.83 25.91 11.14
C SER A 109 -1.60 26.25 9.66
N VAL A 110 -2.09 25.45 8.73
CA VAL A 110 -1.83 25.62 7.29
C VAL A 110 -2.35 26.97 6.76
N SER A 111 -3.44 27.49 7.33
CA SER A 111 -3.98 28.81 6.99
C SER A 111 -3.02 29.95 7.30
N ALA A 112 -2.17 29.81 8.33
CA ALA A 112 -1.14 30.79 8.67
C ALA A 112 -0.08 30.93 7.57
N PHE A 113 0.09 29.91 6.74
CA PHE A 113 1.04 29.88 5.62
C PHE A 113 0.42 30.32 4.29
N ALA A 114 -0.90 30.57 4.25
CA ALA A 114 -1.63 30.95 3.04
C ALA A 114 -1.10 32.24 2.40
N HIS A 115 -0.56 33.16 3.20
CA HIS A 115 0.08 34.41 2.72
C HIS A 115 1.35 34.18 1.88
N LEU A 116 1.98 32.99 2.01
CA LEU A 116 3.17 32.60 1.22
C LEU A 116 2.80 32.04 -0.18
N GLY A 117 1.49 31.90 -0.46
CA GLY A 117 0.97 31.44 -1.73
C GLY A 117 0.47 30.00 -1.71
N GLN A 118 -0.42 29.68 -2.64
CA GLN A 118 -1.09 28.36 -2.72
C GLN A 118 -0.12 27.19 -2.89
N MET A 119 0.99 27.40 -3.61
CA MET A 119 1.99 26.35 -3.81
C MET A 119 2.64 25.87 -2.50
N VAL A 120 2.85 26.82 -1.55
CA VAL A 120 3.40 26.49 -0.22
C VAL A 120 2.38 25.68 0.58
N VAL A 121 1.12 26.04 0.53
CA VAL A 121 0.03 25.30 1.19
C VAL A 121 -0.04 23.87 0.66
N TYR A 122 -0.05 23.67 -0.66
CA TYR A 122 -0.04 22.35 -1.26
C TYR A 122 1.22 21.55 -0.90
N ALA A 123 2.39 22.18 -0.91
CA ALA A 123 3.64 21.53 -0.53
C ALA A 123 3.61 21.03 0.92
N ILE A 124 3.02 21.79 1.85
CA ILE A 124 2.85 21.38 3.25
C ILE A 124 1.92 20.16 3.33
N ILE A 125 0.75 20.25 2.69
CA ILE A 125 -0.25 19.16 2.71
C ILE A 125 0.36 17.88 2.14
N PHE A 126 0.89 17.93 0.92
CA PHE A 126 1.49 16.75 0.28
C PHE A 126 2.73 16.26 1.04
N GLY A 127 3.54 17.16 1.61
CA GLY A 127 4.69 16.81 2.43
C GLY A 127 4.31 16.03 3.68
N VAL A 128 3.26 16.45 4.39
CA VAL A 128 2.74 15.75 5.57
C VAL A 128 2.19 14.36 5.19
N PHE A 129 1.43 14.27 4.10
CA PHE A 129 0.92 12.99 3.60
C PHE A 129 2.05 12.04 3.21
N PHE A 130 3.02 12.52 2.44
CA PHE A 130 4.17 11.72 2.01
C PHE A 130 5.00 11.22 3.20
N LEU A 131 5.23 12.09 4.18
CA LEU A 131 5.97 11.75 5.40
C LEU A 131 5.20 10.72 6.23
N GLY A 132 3.88 10.88 6.40
CA GLY A 132 3.02 9.90 7.05
C GLY A 132 3.07 8.53 6.37
N PHE A 133 2.98 8.51 5.04
CA PHE A 133 3.08 7.30 4.23
C PHE A 133 4.44 6.60 4.39
N ALA A 134 5.54 7.37 4.37
CA ALA A 134 6.88 6.84 4.61
C ALA A 134 7.02 6.26 6.03
N MET A 135 6.45 6.93 7.02
CA MET A 135 6.49 6.48 8.42
C MET A 135 5.72 5.19 8.67
N VAL A 136 4.61 4.93 7.97
CA VAL A 136 3.89 3.65 8.06
C VAL A 136 4.83 2.48 7.76
N ASN A 137 5.71 2.60 6.76
CA ASN A 137 6.69 1.57 6.43
C ASN A 137 7.76 1.39 7.51
N VAL A 138 8.20 2.47 8.14
CA VAL A 138 9.23 2.43 9.20
C VAL A 138 8.67 1.78 10.46
N VAL A 139 7.45 2.16 10.84
CA VAL A 139 6.80 1.68 12.07
C VAL A 139 6.21 0.29 11.89
N GLY A 140 5.73 -0.02 10.70
CA GLY A 140 5.07 -1.30 10.42
C GLY A 140 5.94 -2.51 10.74
N THR A 141 7.22 -2.47 10.42
CA THR A 141 8.18 -3.52 10.79
C THR A 141 8.30 -3.68 12.31
N TRP A 142 8.27 -2.58 13.06
CA TRP A 142 8.32 -2.59 14.52
C TRP A 142 7.03 -3.15 15.12
N VAL A 143 5.87 -2.73 14.61
CA VAL A 143 4.55 -3.21 15.07
C VAL A 143 4.43 -4.72 14.87
N VAL A 144 4.81 -5.24 13.71
CA VAL A 144 4.79 -6.69 13.41
C VAL A 144 5.71 -7.45 14.38
N ALA A 145 6.93 -6.98 14.60
CA ALA A 145 7.86 -7.58 15.54
C ALA A 145 7.34 -7.54 16.99
N MET A 146 6.75 -6.41 17.40
CA MET A 146 6.18 -6.26 18.74
C MET A 146 5.00 -7.20 18.98
N ARG A 147 4.06 -7.28 18.02
CA ARG A 147 2.94 -8.22 18.12
C ARG A 147 3.40 -9.68 18.14
N ALA A 148 4.39 -10.03 17.33
CA ALA A 148 4.96 -11.36 17.34
C ALA A 148 5.59 -11.70 18.70
N ARG A 149 6.32 -10.77 19.31
CA ARG A 149 6.88 -10.93 20.68
C ARG A 149 5.81 -11.14 21.74
N LEU A 150 4.76 -10.30 21.73
CA LEU A 150 3.68 -10.40 22.71
C LEU A 150 2.96 -11.76 22.59
N ARG A 151 2.69 -12.22 21.37
CA ARG A 151 2.04 -13.52 21.14
C ARG A 151 2.97 -14.70 21.40
N ALA A 152 4.28 -14.55 21.19
CA ALA A 152 5.25 -15.60 21.50
C ALA A 152 5.41 -15.85 23.01
N LYS A 153 5.04 -14.89 23.87
CA LYS A 153 5.06 -15.06 25.35
C LYS A 153 3.97 -16.01 25.85
N HIS A 154 2.82 -16.03 25.16
CA HIS A 154 1.66 -16.86 25.52
C HIS A 154 1.13 -17.54 24.27
N PRO A 155 1.86 -18.54 23.73
CA PRO A 155 1.41 -19.26 22.53
C PRO A 155 0.23 -20.16 22.91
N LYS A 156 -0.82 -20.12 22.08
CA LYS A 156 -1.99 -21.01 22.25
C LYS A 156 -1.66 -22.43 21.77
N ASP A 157 -0.89 -22.54 20.69
CA ASP A 157 -0.53 -23.77 20.00
C ASP A 157 0.94 -23.76 19.57
N ALA A 158 1.50 -24.96 19.35
CA ALA A 158 2.86 -25.11 18.83
C ALA A 158 3.06 -24.43 17.47
N ALA A 159 2.06 -24.51 16.59
CA ALA A 159 2.08 -23.84 15.29
C ALA A 159 2.17 -22.31 15.42
N THR A 160 1.41 -21.72 16.35
CA THR A 160 1.49 -20.29 16.64
C THR A 160 2.88 -19.90 17.14
N MET A 161 3.50 -20.72 18.01
CA MET A 161 4.85 -20.46 18.51
C MET A 161 5.89 -20.45 17.38
N ILE A 162 5.83 -21.43 16.48
CA ILE A 162 6.74 -21.53 15.32
C ILE A 162 6.54 -20.33 14.39
N ALA A 163 5.29 -19.99 14.08
CA ALA A 163 4.97 -18.85 13.23
C ALA A 163 5.48 -17.54 13.81
N MET A 164 5.30 -17.30 15.11
CA MET A 164 5.78 -16.07 15.76
C MET A 164 7.32 -16.00 15.77
N ARG A 165 8.02 -17.10 16.00
CA ARG A 165 9.49 -17.14 15.89
C ARG A 165 9.96 -16.82 14.49
N ARG A 166 9.32 -17.39 13.46
CA ARG A 166 9.63 -17.13 12.05
C ARG A 166 9.45 -15.65 11.67
N ILE A 167 8.42 -15.00 12.22
CA ILE A 167 8.22 -13.54 12.06
C ILE A 167 9.34 -12.76 12.75
N LEU A 168 9.74 -13.16 13.96
CA LEU A 168 10.81 -12.49 14.70
C LEU A 168 12.18 -12.64 14.05
N ASP A 169 12.44 -13.74 13.36
CA ASP A 169 13.67 -13.95 12.61
C ASP A 169 13.82 -12.96 11.45
N ASN A 170 12.71 -12.59 10.79
CA ASN A 170 12.74 -11.62 9.70
C ASN A 170 11.48 -10.75 9.64
N PRO A 171 11.34 -9.75 10.53
CA PRO A 171 10.16 -8.90 10.60
C PRO A 171 9.96 -8.03 9.35
N LYS A 172 11.03 -7.69 8.62
CA LYS A 172 10.92 -6.94 7.36
C LYS A 172 10.23 -7.75 6.27
N ARG A 173 10.52 -9.04 6.17
CA ARG A 173 9.88 -9.94 5.20
C ARG A 173 8.39 -10.10 5.53
N ALA A 174 8.06 -10.30 6.82
CA ALA A 174 6.68 -10.39 7.27
C ALA A 174 5.91 -9.08 7.01
N TRP A 175 6.53 -7.93 7.28
CA TRP A 175 5.92 -6.62 6.99
C TRP A 175 5.64 -6.43 5.50
N ARG A 176 6.57 -6.78 4.63
CA ARG A 176 6.43 -6.62 3.18
C ARG A 176 5.18 -7.31 2.63
N ASN A 177 4.78 -8.44 3.21
CA ASN A 177 3.60 -9.20 2.78
C ASN A 177 2.28 -8.48 3.14
N VAL A 178 2.26 -7.64 4.18
CA VAL A 178 1.07 -6.93 4.66
C VAL A 178 1.13 -5.42 4.46
N SER A 179 2.27 -4.90 3.99
CA SER A 179 2.50 -3.45 3.86
C SER A 179 1.52 -2.78 2.90
N GLY A 180 1.15 -3.45 1.81
CA GLY A 180 0.17 -2.93 0.84
C GLY A 180 -1.19 -2.66 1.48
N VAL A 181 -1.70 -3.61 2.26
CA VAL A 181 -2.96 -3.43 3.00
C VAL A 181 -2.84 -2.34 4.06
N ALA A 182 -1.72 -2.32 4.80
CA ALA A 182 -1.50 -1.30 5.82
C ALA A 182 -1.46 0.12 5.24
N LEU A 183 -0.85 0.29 4.07
CA LEU A 183 -0.83 1.56 3.35
C LEU A 183 -2.22 1.94 2.82
N ALA A 184 -2.97 0.97 2.30
CA ALA A 184 -4.36 1.22 1.88
C ALA A 184 -5.26 1.62 3.04
N VAL A 185 -5.11 0.98 4.22
CA VAL A 185 -5.82 1.38 5.45
C VAL A 185 -5.42 2.80 5.88
N PHE A 186 -4.14 3.15 5.75
CA PHE A 186 -3.67 4.50 6.05
C PHE A 186 -4.32 5.54 5.11
N ILE A 187 -4.33 5.28 3.80
CA ILE A 187 -4.96 6.16 2.81
C ILE A 187 -6.46 6.28 3.09
N ALA A 188 -7.15 5.15 3.29
CA ALA A 188 -8.57 5.14 3.60
C ALA A 188 -8.89 5.89 4.91
N GLY A 189 -8.05 5.75 5.94
CA GLY A 189 -8.17 6.49 7.19
C GLY A 189 -8.01 8.00 7.00
N MET A 190 -7.04 8.42 6.20
CA MET A 190 -6.83 9.84 5.90
C MET A 190 -7.99 10.42 5.07
N THR A 191 -8.47 9.70 4.08
CA THR A 191 -9.57 10.15 3.21
C THR A 191 -10.93 10.09 3.90
N SER A 192 -11.13 9.18 4.88
CA SER A 192 -12.37 9.12 5.66
C SER A 192 -12.59 10.38 6.50
N VAL A 193 -11.52 11.04 6.94
CA VAL A 193 -11.62 12.35 7.63
C VAL A 193 -12.24 13.39 6.71
N CYS A 194 -11.90 13.40 5.42
CA CYS A 194 -12.52 14.28 4.43
C CYS A 194 -14.02 14.00 4.31
N GLY A 195 -14.41 12.71 4.31
CA GLY A 195 -15.83 12.32 4.31
C GLY A 195 -16.59 12.79 5.55
N LEU A 196 -15.99 12.68 6.73
CA LEU A 196 -16.60 13.18 7.97
C LEU A 196 -16.77 14.69 7.96
N LEU A 197 -15.80 15.44 7.43
CA LEU A 197 -15.90 16.88 7.25
C LEU A 197 -17.00 17.25 6.24
N ALA A 198 -17.17 16.48 5.18
CA ALA A 198 -18.22 16.67 4.18
C ALA A 198 -19.63 16.40 4.72
N THR A 199 -19.78 15.49 5.69
CA THR A 199 -21.10 15.21 6.32
C THR A 199 -21.48 16.20 7.41
N GLY A 200 -20.64 17.20 7.68
CA GLY A 200 -21.00 18.35 8.50
C GLY A 200 -21.03 18.09 10.00
N ILE A 201 -19.93 17.64 10.58
CA ILE A 201 -19.78 17.73 12.02
C ILE A 201 -19.66 19.23 12.37
N GLY A 202 -20.79 19.92 12.52
CA GLY A 202 -20.84 21.24 13.14
C GLY A 202 -21.33 22.43 12.33
N GLY A 203 -22.03 22.28 11.21
CA GLY A 203 -22.57 23.44 10.51
C GLY A 203 -23.71 23.13 9.53
N ASN A 204 -24.59 24.11 9.30
CA ASN A 204 -25.53 24.11 8.18
C ASN A 204 -24.73 24.26 6.88
N HIS A 205 -24.38 23.09 6.28
CA HIS A 205 -23.69 23.08 4.99
C HIS A 205 -24.73 22.90 3.88
N ASP A 206 -24.62 23.71 2.85
CA ASP A 206 -25.39 23.50 1.63
C ASP A 206 -24.96 22.17 0.99
N PRO A 207 -25.89 21.22 0.79
CA PRO A 207 -25.58 19.92 0.15
C PRO A 207 -25.01 20.07 -1.27
N PHE A 208 -25.17 21.23 -1.88
CA PHE A 208 -24.68 21.56 -3.23
C PHE A 208 -23.36 22.34 -3.22
N ASP A 209 -22.73 22.55 -2.06
CA ASP A 209 -21.42 23.19 -2.01
C ASP A 209 -20.37 22.31 -2.71
N PRO A 210 -19.70 22.81 -3.76
CA PRO A 210 -18.69 22.05 -4.50
C PRO A 210 -17.59 21.47 -3.61
N SER A 211 -17.21 22.15 -2.54
CA SER A 211 -16.18 21.68 -1.61
C SER A 211 -16.60 20.39 -0.89
N MET A 212 -17.89 20.25 -0.58
CA MET A 212 -18.45 19.05 0.06
C MET A 212 -18.51 17.87 -0.89
N LEU A 213 -18.82 18.10 -2.16
CA LEU A 213 -18.79 17.06 -3.20
C LEU A 213 -17.37 16.50 -3.35
N TYR A 214 -16.34 17.35 -3.43
CA TYR A 214 -14.94 16.92 -3.49
C TYR A 214 -14.53 16.09 -2.28
N MET A 215 -14.90 16.51 -1.07
CA MET A 215 -14.56 15.75 0.15
C MET A 215 -15.23 14.39 0.20
N ARG A 216 -16.50 14.29 -0.23
CA ARG A 216 -17.22 13.02 -0.36
C ARG A 216 -16.51 12.07 -1.35
N ASP A 217 -16.13 12.59 -2.50
CA ASP A 217 -15.51 11.82 -3.56
C ASP A 217 -14.09 11.33 -3.16
N ILE A 218 -13.32 12.16 -2.45
CA ILE A 218 -12.04 11.75 -1.86
C ILE A 218 -12.25 10.61 -0.86
N ALA A 219 -13.26 10.70 0.00
CA ALA A 219 -13.57 9.63 0.95
C ALA A 219 -13.97 8.32 0.26
N MET A 220 -14.79 8.41 -0.80
CA MET A 220 -15.16 7.26 -1.63
C MET A 220 -13.96 6.63 -2.33
N GLY A 221 -13.07 7.45 -2.89
CA GLY A 221 -11.81 6.98 -3.48
C GLY A 221 -10.93 6.24 -2.47
N GLY A 222 -10.85 6.72 -1.22
CA GLY A 222 -10.15 6.04 -0.13
C GLY A 222 -10.75 4.68 0.21
N PHE A 223 -12.08 4.60 0.27
CA PHE A 223 -12.79 3.33 0.52
C PHE A 223 -12.56 2.32 -0.61
N LEU A 224 -12.64 2.75 -1.88
CA LEU A 224 -12.35 1.89 -3.05
C LEU A 224 -10.91 1.39 -3.03
N THR A 225 -9.95 2.26 -2.68
CA THR A 225 -8.55 1.88 -2.54
C THR A 225 -8.37 0.79 -1.48
N LEU A 226 -9.06 0.91 -0.34
CA LEU A 226 -9.04 -0.10 0.73
C LEU A 226 -9.65 -1.42 0.27
N ALA A 227 -10.81 -1.39 -0.38
CA ALA A 227 -11.48 -2.58 -0.89
C ALA A 227 -10.60 -3.32 -1.91
N PHE A 228 -9.99 -2.59 -2.86
CA PHE A 228 -9.09 -3.14 -3.85
C PHE A 228 -7.83 -3.76 -3.22
N ALA A 229 -7.21 -3.07 -2.26
CA ALA A 229 -6.06 -3.60 -1.54
C ALA A 229 -6.39 -4.85 -0.72
N ALA A 230 -7.58 -4.92 -0.14
CA ALA A 230 -8.04 -6.12 0.58
C ALA A 230 -8.19 -7.33 -0.36
N VAL A 231 -8.75 -7.12 -1.56
CA VAL A 231 -8.86 -8.17 -2.59
C VAL A 231 -7.48 -8.64 -3.03
N LEU A 232 -6.57 -7.72 -3.34
CA LEU A 232 -5.20 -8.06 -3.73
C LEU A 232 -4.45 -8.82 -2.63
N ALA A 233 -4.63 -8.44 -1.37
CA ALA A 233 -4.05 -9.15 -0.25
C ALA A 233 -4.60 -10.56 -0.08
N ALA A 234 -5.91 -10.75 -0.26
CA ALA A 234 -6.55 -12.06 -0.22
C ALA A 234 -6.03 -12.98 -1.32
N VAL A 235 -5.95 -12.48 -2.56
CA VAL A 235 -5.41 -13.22 -3.71
C VAL A 235 -3.94 -13.57 -3.48
N SER A 236 -3.11 -12.60 -3.08
CA SER A 236 -1.68 -12.80 -2.81
C SER A 236 -1.46 -13.83 -1.70
N SER A 237 -2.24 -13.78 -0.62
CA SER A 237 -2.14 -14.76 0.47
C SER A 237 -2.57 -16.16 0.02
N GLY A 238 -3.60 -16.27 -0.82
CA GLY A 238 -4.03 -17.53 -1.42
C GLY A 238 -2.95 -18.18 -2.27
N VAL A 239 -2.33 -17.42 -3.17
CA VAL A 239 -1.23 -17.90 -4.02
C VAL A 239 -0.02 -18.34 -3.20
N MET A 240 0.34 -17.61 -2.14
CA MET A 240 1.45 -18.01 -1.26
C MET A 240 1.14 -19.31 -0.48
N GLN A 241 -0.10 -19.52 -0.08
CA GLN A 241 -0.51 -20.74 0.63
C GLN A 241 -0.46 -21.96 -0.30
N THR A 242 -0.93 -21.84 -1.54
CA THR A 242 -0.87 -22.92 -2.52
C THR A 242 0.57 -23.29 -2.86
N GLY A 243 1.47 -22.32 -3.07
CA GLY A 243 2.90 -22.57 -3.28
C GLY A 243 3.52 -23.35 -2.11
N ASN A 244 3.23 -23.00 -0.86
CA ASN A 244 3.75 -23.72 0.30
C ASN A 244 3.23 -25.17 0.40
N VAL A 245 2.04 -25.46 -0.09
CA VAL A 245 1.48 -26.83 -0.10
C VAL A 245 2.20 -27.69 -1.14
N TYR A 246 2.48 -27.14 -2.31
CA TYR A 246 3.25 -27.87 -3.35
C TYR A 246 4.68 -28.14 -2.91
N ASP A 247 5.36 -27.18 -2.29
CA ASP A 247 6.73 -27.35 -1.77
C ASP A 247 6.83 -28.39 -0.63
N GLN A 248 5.72 -28.77 0.00
CA GLN A 248 5.68 -29.78 1.05
C GLN A 248 5.26 -31.16 0.55
N ALA A 249 4.76 -31.26 -0.68
CA ALA A 249 4.29 -32.49 -1.31
C ALA A 249 5.39 -33.25 -2.06
N ASP A 250 6.52 -32.58 -2.37
CA ASP A 250 7.75 -33.13 -2.93
C ASP A 250 8.75 -33.48 -1.81
#